data_a750eae4b9250250d2da867ca0bb4342
#
_entry.id   a750eae4b9250250d2da867ca0bb4342
#
_cell.length_a   1.000
_cell.length_b   1.000
_cell.length_c   1.000
_cell.angle_alpha   90.00
_cell.angle_beta   90.00
_cell.angle_gamma   90.00
#
_symmetry.space_group_name_H-M   'P 1'
#
loop_
_entity.id
_entity.type
_entity.pdbx_description
1 polymer ?
#
loop_
_entity_poly.entity_id
_entity_poly.type
_entity_poly.pdbx_seq_one_letter_code
_entity_poly.pdbx_strand_id
1 'polypeptide(L)'
;MKKESNGTTIVKNFMKSQGSVFIILLVMCIIASIFTDKFLSVSNLSNVLTQSVTCGIAAIGMTFVILTGGIDLSVGGCIVFSATIGTKLLSEGKVGVGTAIIIMLLLGVLVGVFNGFLITVLKMPAFIATLASVSYTHLRAH
;
A
#
# COMPACT_ATOMS: atom_id res chain seq x y z
N MET A 1 -21.04 23.54 35.27
CA MET A 1 -19.85 23.05 34.55
C MET A 1 -20.31 22.41 33.24
N LYS A 2 -20.10 23.08 32.13
CA LYS A 2 -20.53 22.63 30.78
C LYS A 2 -19.50 21.60 30.28
N LYS A 3 -19.95 20.35 30.18
CA LYS A 3 -19.16 19.25 29.58
C LYS A 3 -19.02 19.56 28.08
N GLU A 4 -17.98 20.27 27.68
CA GLU A 4 -17.66 20.43 26.28
C GLU A 4 -17.48 19.01 25.64
N SER A 5 -18.21 18.81 24.59
CA SER A 5 -18.23 17.54 23.85
C SER A 5 -16.79 17.13 23.49
N ASN A 6 -16.34 15.97 23.96
CA ASN A 6 -15.03 15.38 23.64
C ASN A 6 -14.70 15.39 22.14
N GLY A 7 -15.71 15.40 21.28
CA GLY A 7 -15.53 15.44 19.83
C GLY A 7 -14.89 16.72 19.30
N THR A 8 -15.33 17.89 19.80
CA THR A 8 -14.79 19.19 19.35
C THR A 8 -13.33 19.39 19.78
N THR A 9 -12.95 18.89 20.94
CA THR A 9 -11.57 18.97 21.43
C THR A 9 -10.65 18.04 20.64
N ILE A 10 -11.12 16.83 20.30
CA ILE A 10 -10.35 15.87 19.47
C ILE A 10 -10.13 16.45 18.07
N VAL A 11 -11.17 16.97 17.42
CA VAL A 11 -11.04 17.60 16.10
C VAL A 11 -10.11 18.80 16.12
N LYS A 12 -10.20 19.66 17.15
CA LYS A 12 -9.34 20.84 17.30
C LYS A 12 -7.87 20.47 17.51
N ASN A 13 -7.60 19.42 18.29
CA ASN A 13 -6.24 18.91 18.52
C ASN A 13 -5.70 18.21 17.26
N PHE A 14 -6.53 17.47 16.54
CA PHE A 14 -6.18 16.87 15.25
C PHE A 14 -5.85 17.94 14.20
N MET A 15 -6.70 18.97 14.07
CA MET A 15 -6.47 20.10 13.19
C MET A 15 -5.20 20.87 13.56
N LYS A 16 -4.91 21.03 14.83
CA LYS A 16 -3.68 21.70 15.29
C LYS A 16 -2.42 20.88 15.02
N SER A 17 -2.51 19.56 15.08
CA SER A 17 -1.39 18.65 14.83
C SER A 17 -1.17 18.38 13.33
N GLN A 18 -2.23 18.20 12.57
CA GLN A 18 -2.17 17.83 11.14
C GLN A 18 -2.42 19.00 10.19
N GLY A 19 -2.86 20.14 10.72
CA GLY A 19 -3.22 21.32 9.92
C GLY A 19 -2.07 21.85 9.08
N SER A 20 -0.84 21.78 9.58
CA SER A 20 0.35 22.17 8.81
C SER A 20 0.55 21.30 7.57
N VAL A 21 0.32 20.00 7.68
CA VAL A 21 0.43 19.05 6.56
C VAL A 21 -0.65 19.35 5.51
N PHE A 22 -1.89 19.63 5.95
CA PHE A 22 -2.98 20.01 5.06
C PHE A 22 -2.70 21.32 4.33
N ILE A 23 -2.16 22.32 5.01
CA ILE A 23 -1.80 23.61 4.39
C ILE A 23 -0.71 23.40 3.35
N ILE A 24 0.34 22.64 3.67
CA ILE A 24 1.43 22.35 2.73
C ILE A 24 0.88 21.61 1.51
N LEU A 25 0.04 20.59 1.70
CA LEU A 25 -0.60 19.86 0.61
C LEU A 25 -1.43 20.79 -0.29
N LEU A 26 -2.23 21.67 0.32
CA LEU A 26 -3.08 22.61 -0.42
C LEU A 26 -2.24 23.60 -1.23
N VAL A 27 -1.18 24.14 -0.64
CA VAL A 27 -0.24 25.04 -1.35
C VAL A 27 0.43 24.29 -2.50
N MET A 28 0.90 23.06 -2.30
CA MET A 28 1.48 22.25 -3.38
C MET A 28 0.48 21.96 -4.51
N CYS A 29 -0.78 21.66 -4.18
CA CYS A 29 -1.83 21.46 -5.17
C CYS A 29 -2.10 22.74 -5.99
N ILE A 30 -2.13 23.91 -5.34
CA ILE A 30 -2.30 25.20 -6.02
C ILE A 30 -1.11 25.44 -6.97
N ILE A 31 0.11 25.26 -6.49
CA ILE A 31 1.32 25.45 -7.31
C ILE A 31 1.27 24.50 -8.50
N ALA A 32 1.02 23.21 -8.29
CA ALA A 32 0.94 22.23 -9.37
C ALA A 32 -0.17 22.55 -10.38
N SER A 33 -1.29 23.11 -9.93
CA SER A 33 -2.41 23.53 -10.79
C SER A 33 -2.06 24.73 -11.66
N ILE A 34 -1.19 25.63 -11.19
CA ILE A 34 -0.73 26.79 -11.97
C ILE A 34 0.31 26.38 -13.02
N PHE A 35 1.23 25.47 -12.66
CA PHE A 35 2.31 25.05 -13.54
C PHE A 35 1.93 23.93 -14.52
N THR A 36 0.79 23.26 -14.33
CA THR A 36 0.41 22.11 -15.15
C THR A 36 -1.08 22.15 -15.49
N ASP A 37 -1.40 22.49 -16.73
CA ASP A 37 -2.80 22.59 -17.22
C ASP A 37 -3.61 21.31 -17.06
N LYS A 38 -2.93 20.14 -17.01
CA LYS A 38 -3.57 18.83 -16.87
C LYS A 38 -3.71 18.37 -15.44
N PHE A 39 -3.23 19.14 -14.44
CA PHE A 39 -3.25 18.71 -13.03
C PHE A 39 -4.67 18.40 -12.54
N LEU A 40 -5.63 19.28 -12.83
CA LEU A 40 -7.05 19.11 -12.45
C LEU A 40 -7.87 18.37 -13.52
N SER A 41 -7.23 17.74 -14.52
CA SER A 41 -7.96 16.97 -15.52
C SER A 41 -8.59 15.73 -14.90
N VAL A 42 -9.75 15.33 -15.45
CA VAL A 42 -10.46 14.11 -15.01
C VAL A 42 -9.57 12.87 -15.10
N SER A 43 -8.74 12.80 -16.13
CA SER A 43 -7.79 11.70 -16.31
C SER A 43 -6.76 11.64 -15.20
N ASN A 44 -6.15 12.79 -14.85
CA ASN A 44 -5.17 12.84 -13.76
C ASN A 44 -5.81 12.54 -12.40
N LEU A 45 -7.01 13.08 -12.15
CA LEU A 45 -7.73 12.83 -10.91
C LEU A 45 -8.09 11.34 -10.77
N SER A 46 -8.53 10.70 -11.85
CA SER A 46 -8.78 9.25 -11.87
C SER A 46 -7.51 8.45 -11.58
N ASN A 47 -6.36 8.83 -12.15
CA ASN A 47 -5.08 8.19 -11.88
C ASN A 47 -4.66 8.34 -10.42
N VAL A 48 -4.80 9.53 -9.84
CA VAL A 48 -4.51 9.80 -8.42
C VAL A 48 -5.40 8.93 -7.51
N LEU A 49 -6.71 8.86 -7.81
CA LEU A 49 -7.63 8.02 -7.05
C LEU A 49 -7.26 6.55 -7.15
N THR A 50 -6.94 6.04 -8.34
CA THR A 50 -6.54 4.64 -8.55
C THR A 50 -5.27 4.30 -7.76
N GLN A 51 -4.26 5.17 -7.80
CA GLN A 51 -3.04 4.98 -7.02
C GLN A 51 -3.30 5.06 -5.52
N SER A 52 -4.17 5.97 -5.08
CA SER A 52 -4.56 6.11 -3.67
C SER A 52 -5.26 4.86 -3.15
N VAL A 53 -6.12 4.22 -3.95
CA VAL A 53 -6.78 2.95 -3.57
C VAL A 53 -5.74 1.85 -3.38
N THR A 54 -4.78 1.74 -4.29
CA THR A 54 -3.70 0.73 -4.18
C THR A 54 -2.89 0.92 -2.90
N CYS A 55 -2.46 2.15 -2.62
CA CYS A 55 -1.76 2.49 -1.38
C CYS A 55 -2.65 2.25 -0.14
N GLY A 56 -3.94 2.56 -0.22
CA GLY A 56 -4.89 2.35 0.86
C GLY A 56 -5.05 0.88 1.23
N ILE A 57 -5.19 -0.01 0.24
CA ILE A 57 -5.29 -1.46 0.48
C ILE A 57 -3.99 -1.98 1.12
N ALA A 58 -2.83 -1.57 0.61
CA ALA A 58 -1.54 -1.94 1.17
C ALA A 58 -1.38 -1.43 2.62
N ALA A 59 -1.82 -0.20 2.91
CA ALA A 59 -1.76 0.39 4.24
C ALA A 59 -2.65 -0.35 5.25
N ILE A 60 -3.81 -0.83 4.84
CA ILE A 60 -4.67 -1.68 5.69
C ILE A 60 -3.93 -2.96 6.07
N GLY A 61 -3.31 -3.65 5.09
CA GLY A 61 -2.50 -4.84 5.35
C GLY A 61 -1.34 -4.56 6.30
N MET A 62 -0.59 -3.48 6.05
CA MET A 62 0.52 -3.04 6.91
C MET A 62 0.09 -2.71 8.34
N THR A 63 -1.13 -2.18 8.52
CA THR A 63 -1.64 -1.88 9.86
C THR A 63 -1.69 -3.14 10.72
N PHE A 64 -2.14 -4.27 10.20
CA PHE A 64 -2.15 -5.53 10.93
C PHE A 64 -0.73 -5.99 11.30
N VAL A 65 0.24 -5.84 10.42
CA VAL A 65 1.64 -6.18 10.68
C VAL A 65 2.22 -5.30 11.79
N ILE A 66 1.98 -3.99 11.73
CA ILE A 66 2.46 -3.04 12.74
C ILE A 66 1.83 -3.31 14.11
N LEU A 67 0.55 -3.69 14.16
CA LEU A 67 -0.15 -4.05 15.41
C LEU A 67 0.48 -5.28 16.08
N THR A 68 1.10 -6.18 15.32
CA THR A 68 1.85 -7.33 15.88
C THR A 68 3.30 -6.98 16.25
N GLY A 69 3.71 -5.71 16.12
CA GLY A 69 5.07 -5.25 16.42
C GLY A 69 6.09 -5.61 15.34
N GLY A 70 5.66 -6.08 14.17
CA GLY A 70 6.52 -6.41 13.04
C GLY A 70 6.70 -5.24 12.07
N ILE A 71 7.75 -5.34 11.24
CA ILE A 71 7.95 -4.51 10.06
C ILE A 71 8.02 -5.44 8.86
N ASP A 72 7.11 -5.26 7.90
CA ASP A 72 7.09 -6.04 6.66
C ASP A 72 7.59 -5.21 5.49
N LEU A 73 8.78 -5.56 5.01
CA LEU A 73 9.37 -4.94 3.82
C LEU A 73 9.00 -5.68 2.52
N SER A 74 8.31 -6.82 2.62
CA SER A 74 7.99 -7.65 1.45
C SER A 74 6.79 -7.16 0.65
N VAL A 75 5.97 -6.26 1.20
CA VAL A 75 4.71 -5.80 0.57
C VAL A 75 4.93 -5.29 -0.85
N GLY A 76 5.92 -4.40 -1.07
CA GLY A 76 6.24 -3.87 -2.39
C GLY A 76 6.69 -4.97 -3.37
N GLY A 77 7.60 -5.84 -2.93
CA GLY A 77 8.08 -6.98 -3.73
C GLY A 77 6.97 -7.97 -4.06
N CYS A 78 6.09 -8.25 -3.11
CA CYS A 78 4.94 -9.13 -3.30
C CYS A 78 3.96 -8.58 -4.35
N ILE A 79 3.67 -7.27 -4.32
CA ILE A 79 2.81 -6.61 -5.30
C ILE A 79 3.42 -6.74 -6.71
N VAL A 80 4.71 -6.39 -6.87
CA VAL A 80 5.40 -6.46 -8.16
C VAL A 80 5.46 -7.90 -8.67
N PHE A 81 5.83 -8.85 -7.83
CA PHE A 81 5.92 -10.26 -8.19
C PHE A 81 4.56 -10.82 -8.66
N SER A 82 3.51 -10.60 -7.88
CA SER A 82 2.16 -11.09 -8.22
C SER A 82 1.65 -10.42 -9.49
N ALA A 83 1.83 -9.11 -9.64
CA ALA A 83 1.42 -8.37 -10.82
C ALA A 83 2.16 -8.84 -12.08
N THR A 84 3.47 -9.07 -12.00
CA THR A 84 4.28 -9.54 -13.13
C THR A 84 3.80 -10.91 -13.64
N ILE A 85 3.53 -11.84 -12.73
CA ILE A 85 3.02 -13.16 -13.10
C ILE A 85 1.62 -13.05 -13.71
N GLY A 86 0.71 -12.30 -13.06
CA GLY A 86 -0.65 -12.15 -13.55
C GLY A 86 -0.74 -11.48 -14.91
N THR A 87 0.01 -10.41 -15.13
CA THR A 87 0.04 -9.70 -16.42
C THR A 87 0.70 -10.54 -17.50
N LYS A 88 1.74 -11.31 -17.19
CA LYS A 88 2.36 -12.24 -18.13
C LYS A 88 1.39 -13.31 -18.60
N LEU A 89 0.68 -13.97 -17.69
CA LEU A 89 -0.32 -15.00 -18.03
C LEU A 89 -1.46 -14.42 -18.88
N LEU A 90 -1.86 -13.19 -18.63
CA LEU A 90 -2.86 -12.47 -19.44
C LEU A 90 -2.33 -12.17 -20.85
N SER A 91 -1.10 -11.64 -20.96
CA SER A 91 -0.52 -11.26 -22.24
C SER A 91 -0.25 -12.46 -23.15
N GLU A 92 0.05 -13.63 -22.57
CA GLU A 92 0.22 -14.89 -23.30
C GLU A 92 -1.12 -15.56 -23.69
N GLY A 93 -2.25 -14.96 -23.30
CA GLY A 93 -3.58 -15.51 -23.57
C GLY A 93 -3.89 -16.83 -22.87
N LYS A 94 -3.08 -17.21 -21.87
CA LYS A 94 -3.23 -18.49 -21.14
C LYS A 94 -4.41 -18.53 -20.20
N VAL A 95 -4.80 -17.38 -19.68
CA VAL A 95 -5.87 -17.27 -18.69
C VAL A 95 -6.75 -16.05 -18.95
N GLY A 96 -8.01 -16.09 -18.50
CA GLY A 96 -8.88 -14.94 -18.49
C GLY A 96 -8.58 -14.01 -17.30
N VAL A 97 -9.09 -12.78 -17.36
CA VAL A 97 -8.86 -11.73 -16.34
C VAL A 97 -9.23 -12.21 -14.93
N GLY A 98 -10.40 -12.87 -14.78
CA GLY A 98 -10.83 -13.39 -13.47
C GLY A 98 -9.86 -14.41 -12.87
N THR A 99 -9.37 -15.34 -13.71
CA THR A 99 -8.39 -16.34 -13.30
C THR A 99 -7.05 -15.71 -12.93
N ALA A 100 -6.60 -14.70 -13.69
CA ALA A 100 -5.38 -13.97 -13.37
C ALA A 100 -5.47 -13.28 -11.99
N ILE A 101 -6.59 -12.65 -11.67
CA ILE A 101 -6.81 -12.01 -10.36
C ILE A 101 -6.73 -13.07 -9.24
N ILE A 102 -7.38 -14.22 -9.40
CA ILE A 102 -7.34 -15.30 -8.41
C ILE A 102 -5.89 -15.78 -8.20
N ILE A 103 -5.13 -15.98 -9.28
CA ILE A 103 -3.72 -16.38 -9.19
C ILE A 103 -2.90 -15.33 -8.43
N MET A 104 -3.08 -14.04 -8.74
CA MET A 104 -2.36 -12.96 -8.05
C MET A 104 -2.67 -12.93 -6.56
N LEU A 105 -3.94 -13.12 -6.17
CA LEU A 105 -4.34 -13.20 -4.77
C LEU A 105 -3.73 -14.42 -4.08
N LEU A 106 -3.76 -15.58 -4.70
CA LEU A 106 -3.15 -16.80 -4.15
C LEU A 106 -1.63 -16.64 -3.96
N LEU A 107 -0.94 -16.02 -4.89
CA LEU A 107 0.49 -15.72 -4.75
C LEU A 107 0.76 -14.80 -3.56
N GLY A 108 -0.05 -13.76 -3.37
CA GLY A 108 0.05 -12.89 -2.20
C GLY A 108 -0.16 -13.65 -0.88
N VAL A 109 -1.17 -14.52 -0.82
CA VAL A 109 -1.42 -15.37 0.35
C VAL A 109 -0.25 -16.31 0.62
N LEU A 110 0.32 -16.94 -0.42
CA LEU A 110 1.47 -17.85 -0.27
C LEU A 110 2.69 -17.13 0.31
N VAL A 111 3.01 -15.94 -0.20
CA VAL A 111 4.12 -15.13 0.33
C VAL A 111 3.84 -14.72 1.79
N GLY A 112 2.61 -14.32 2.11
CA GLY A 112 2.22 -13.95 3.46
C GLY A 112 2.30 -15.13 4.43
N VAL A 113 1.82 -16.32 4.05
CA VAL A 113 1.93 -17.53 4.86
C VAL A 113 3.39 -17.94 5.06
N PHE A 114 4.21 -17.85 4.03
CA PHE A 114 5.64 -18.15 4.11
C PHE A 114 6.35 -17.20 5.08
N ASN A 115 6.16 -15.90 4.97
CA ASN A 115 6.70 -14.93 5.91
C ASN A 115 6.19 -15.14 7.33
N GLY A 116 4.89 -15.40 7.49
CA GLY A 116 4.28 -15.73 8.78
C GLY A 116 4.91 -16.96 9.42
N PHE A 117 5.16 -18.00 8.65
CA PHE A 117 5.85 -19.21 9.12
C PHE A 117 7.27 -18.91 9.59
N LEU A 118 8.07 -18.17 8.84
CA LEU A 118 9.41 -17.78 9.22
C LEU A 118 9.45 -16.98 10.53
N ILE A 119 8.50 -16.09 10.72
CA ILE A 119 8.45 -15.21 11.89
C ILE A 119 7.93 -15.96 13.13
N THR A 120 6.85 -16.74 12.97
CA THR A 120 6.16 -17.34 14.14
C THR A 120 6.77 -18.66 14.56
N VAL A 121 7.15 -19.52 13.61
CA VAL A 121 7.68 -20.88 13.90
C VAL A 121 9.20 -20.84 14.05
N LEU A 122 9.91 -20.21 13.11
CA LEU A 122 11.36 -20.10 13.17
C LEU A 122 11.85 -18.95 14.06
N LYS A 123 10.92 -18.13 14.59
CA LYS A 123 11.19 -16.99 15.47
C LYS A 123 12.21 -16.00 14.87
N MET A 124 12.22 -15.90 13.54
CA MET A 124 13.06 -14.93 12.86
C MET A 124 12.54 -13.51 13.07
N PRO A 125 13.42 -12.51 13.23
CA PRO A 125 13.00 -11.11 13.20
C PRO A 125 12.25 -10.79 11.91
N ALA A 126 11.07 -10.15 12.01
CA ALA A 126 10.20 -9.86 10.87
C ALA A 126 10.95 -9.13 9.74
N PHE A 127 11.80 -8.18 10.10
CA PHE A 127 12.65 -7.44 9.17
C PHE A 127 13.55 -8.35 8.32
N ILE A 128 14.21 -9.35 8.93
CA ILE A 128 15.12 -10.27 8.21
C ILE A 128 14.32 -11.20 7.30
N ALA A 129 13.22 -11.77 7.80
CA ALA A 129 12.37 -12.68 7.03
C ALA A 129 11.81 -12.00 5.79
N THR A 130 11.25 -10.78 5.94
CA THR A 130 10.64 -10.04 4.84
C THR A 130 11.67 -9.49 3.85
N LEU A 131 12.86 -9.09 4.30
CA LEU A 131 13.95 -8.66 3.44
C LEU A 131 14.48 -9.82 2.56
N ALA A 132 14.64 -11.02 3.13
CA ALA A 132 15.01 -12.21 2.37
C ALA A 132 13.96 -12.53 1.29
N SER A 133 12.68 -12.41 1.62
CA SER A 133 11.56 -12.62 0.70
C SER A 133 11.60 -11.65 -0.49
N VAL A 134 11.90 -10.37 -0.25
CA VAL A 134 12.06 -9.35 -1.31
C VAL A 134 13.24 -9.66 -2.22
N SER A 135 14.39 -10.01 -1.66
CA SER A 135 15.59 -10.33 -2.46
C SER A 135 15.33 -11.48 -3.43
N TYR A 136 14.57 -12.49 -3.02
CA TYR A 136 14.22 -13.63 -3.86
C TYR A 136 13.26 -13.28 -4.99
N THR A 137 12.33 -12.36 -4.75
CA THR A 137 11.36 -11.91 -5.77
C THR A 137 12.00 -10.99 -6.79
N HIS A 138 12.98 -10.16 -6.39
CA HIS A 138 13.69 -9.26 -7.30
C HIS A 138 14.66 -9.99 -8.25
N LEU A 139 15.34 -11.05 -7.80
CA LEU A 139 16.28 -11.82 -8.61
C LEU A 139 15.61 -12.60 -9.75
N ARG A 140 14.32 -12.84 -9.70
CA ARG A 140 13.56 -13.58 -10.73
C ARG A 140 12.81 -12.68 -11.70
N ALA A 141 12.83 -11.36 -11.51
CA ALA A 141 12.18 -10.38 -12.38
C ALA A 141 13.12 -9.82 -13.47
N HIS A 142 14.36 -10.25 -13.49
CA HIS A 142 15.36 -10.04 -14.53
C HIS A 142 15.67 -11.37 -15.22
#